data_8d09b2f0465d205dc3dc97982b967f00
#
_entry.id   8d09b2f0465d205dc3dc97982b967f00
#
_cell.length_a   1.000
_cell.length_b   1.000
_cell.length_c   1.000
_cell.angle_alpha   90.00
_cell.angle_beta   90.00
_cell.angle_gamma   90.00
#
_symmetry.space_group_name_H-M   'P 1'
#
loop_
_entity.id
_entity.type
_entity.pdbx_description
1 polymer ?
#
loop_
_entity_poly.entity_id
_entity_poly.type
_entity_poly.pdbx_seq_one_letter_code
_entity_poly.pdbx_strand_id
1 'polypeptide(L)'
;MPIGRPISGLHLLPWVPKTWLLAPTPLAIFFSSIEMANSPTLHAVIFRIGALICAAPAGIVREILPRLPATRIPGVPQAIEGLVNVRGTLLTVLDGHILLQQPRRDEDEGAIVVVEVGGRRYGLGVGQVVDFLEVPAHMVAERAELPGIDPRLVKAVGVRDGQHFIVLDIDALVAPII
;
A
#
# COMPACT_ATOMS: atom_id res chain seq x y z
N MET A 1 -2.58 56.83 -37.57
CA MET A 1 -3.76 55.95 -37.68
C MET A 1 -3.57 55.04 -38.85
N PRO A 2 -3.59 53.74 -38.64
CA PRO A 2 -4.74 52.92 -38.94
C PRO A 2 -4.99 51.79 -37.93
N ILE A 3 -6.24 51.53 -37.87
CA ILE A 3 -7.09 50.60 -37.17
C ILE A 3 -6.68 49.14 -37.38
N GLY A 4 -6.54 48.39 -36.27
CA GLY A 4 -6.26 46.95 -36.29
C GLY A 4 -7.39 46.09 -36.85
N ARG A 5 -7.04 45.13 -37.67
CA ARG A 5 -7.97 44.12 -38.24
C ARG A 5 -8.28 43.04 -37.20
N PRO A 6 -9.53 42.52 -37.11
CA PRO A 6 -9.86 41.36 -36.29
C PRO A 6 -9.35 40.10 -36.99
N ILE A 7 -8.73 39.20 -36.18
CA ILE A 7 -8.36 37.85 -36.60
C ILE A 7 -9.63 36.98 -36.66
N SER A 8 -10.17 36.86 -37.90
CA SER A 8 -11.18 35.85 -38.22
C SER A 8 -10.48 34.54 -38.49
N GLY A 9 -10.80 33.49 -37.74
CA GLY A 9 -10.27 32.18 -38.04
C GLY A 9 -10.43 31.13 -36.91
N LEU A 10 -11.57 31.15 -36.22
CA LEU A 10 -11.96 29.92 -35.48
C LEU A 10 -12.81 29.06 -36.43
N HIS A 11 -12.15 28.13 -37.13
CA HIS A 11 -12.85 27.04 -37.78
C HIS A 11 -13.44 26.13 -36.70
N LEU A 12 -14.75 26.24 -36.47
CA LEU A 12 -15.57 25.33 -35.69
C LEU A 12 -15.49 23.95 -36.34
N LEU A 13 -14.88 23.00 -35.62
CA LEU A 13 -14.91 21.59 -35.98
C LEU A 13 -16.37 21.09 -35.89
N PRO A 14 -16.90 20.39 -36.92
CA PRO A 14 -18.34 20.12 -37.05
C PRO A 14 -18.88 18.96 -36.22
N TRP A 15 -18.15 18.49 -35.22
CA TRP A 15 -18.59 17.29 -34.47
C TRP A 15 -18.68 17.46 -32.95
N VAL A 16 -18.58 18.67 -32.42
CA VAL A 16 -18.74 18.91 -30.98
C VAL A 16 -20.22 18.81 -30.61
N PRO A 17 -20.67 17.81 -29.83
CA PRO A 17 -22.06 17.69 -29.43
C PRO A 17 -22.48 18.91 -28.60
N LYS A 18 -23.67 19.45 -28.88
CA LYS A 18 -24.24 20.62 -28.18
C LYS A 18 -24.50 20.42 -26.66
N THR A 19 -24.23 19.25 -26.14
CA THR A 19 -24.34 18.90 -24.71
C THR A 19 -23.22 19.44 -23.81
N TRP A 20 -22.16 20.04 -24.38
CA TRP A 20 -21.05 20.62 -23.62
C TRP A 20 -21.27 22.07 -23.18
N LEU A 21 -22.43 22.66 -23.52
CA LEU A 21 -22.78 24.02 -23.07
C LEU A 21 -23.25 24.11 -21.62
N LEU A 22 -23.31 22.97 -20.90
CA LEU A 22 -23.52 22.94 -19.45
C LEU A 22 -22.20 22.57 -18.77
N ALA A 23 -21.15 23.33 -19.03
CA ALA A 23 -19.94 23.27 -18.24
C ALA A 23 -20.30 23.63 -16.77
N PRO A 24 -19.84 22.84 -15.78
CA PRO A 24 -20.06 23.19 -14.40
C PRO A 24 -19.49 24.59 -14.13
N THR A 25 -20.28 25.43 -13.50
CA THR A 25 -19.92 26.77 -13.05
C THR A 25 -18.61 26.72 -12.25
N PRO A 26 -17.76 27.76 -12.28
CA PRO A 26 -16.48 27.80 -11.53
C PRO A 26 -16.60 27.47 -10.05
N LEU A 27 -17.80 27.56 -9.47
CA LEU A 27 -18.11 27.14 -8.09
C LEU A 27 -17.94 25.62 -7.89
N ALA A 28 -18.25 24.78 -8.90
CA ALA A 28 -18.12 23.32 -8.79
C ALA A 28 -16.65 22.87 -8.76
N ILE A 29 -15.75 23.59 -9.44
CA ILE A 29 -14.30 23.32 -9.40
C ILE A 29 -13.73 23.71 -8.03
N PHE A 30 -14.26 24.76 -7.40
CA PHE A 30 -13.82 25.20 -6.08
C PHE A 30 -14.27 24.22 -4.97
N PHE A 31 -15.47 23.65 -5.07
CA PHE A 31 -15.95 22.61 -4.14
C PHE A 31 -15.14 21.32 -4.25
N SER A 32 -14.81 20.90 -5.47
CA SER A 32 -13.96 19.72 -5.71
C SER A 32 -12.56 19.89 -5.09
N SER A 33 -12.00 21.09 -5.12
CA SER A 33 -10.67 21.36 -4.53
C SER A 33 -10.70 21.36 -2.99
N ILE A 34 -11.84 21.72 -2.36
CA ILE A 34 -11.99 21.68 -0.90
C ILE A 34 -12.23 20.25 -0.41
N GLU A 35 -12.95 19.41 -1.16
CA GLU A 35 -13.12 17.99 -0.84
C GLU A 35 -11.81 17.22 -0.95
N MET A 36 -10.95 17.55 -1.91
CA MET A 36 -9.61 16.96 -2.03
C MET A 36 -8.70 17.29 -0.84
N ALA A 37 -8.84 18.45 -0.22
CA ALA A 37 -8.04 18.86 0.94
C ALA A 37 -8.40 18.12 2.24
N ASN A 38 -9.56 17.46 2.29
CA ASN A 38 -10.06 16.74 3.47
C ASN A 38 -10.18 15.22 3.24
N SER A 39 -9.58 14.68 2.18
CA SER A 39 -9.55 13.23 1.93
C SER A 39 -8.72 12.53 3.00
N PRO A 40 -9.21 11.43 3.59
CA PRO A 40 -8.42 10.67 4.54
C PRO A 40 -7.11 10.22 3.90
N THR A 41 -6.02 10.34 4.65
CA THR A 41 -4.69 9.95 4.21
C THR A 41 -4.29 8.62 4.85
N LEU A 42 -3.83 7.68 4.05
CA LEU A 42 -3.24 6.44 4.54
C LEU A 42 -1.77 6.69 4.88
N HIS A 43 -1.42 6.60 6.16
CA HIS A 43 -0.03 6.52 6.59
C HIS A 43 0.38 5.06 6.61
N ALA A 44 1.41 4.70 5.88
CA ALA A 44 1.83 3.31 5.72
C ALA A 44 3.35 3.14 5.75
N VAL A 45 3.80 2.03 6.28
CA VAL A 45 5.17 1.53 6.15
C VAL A 45 5.25 0.73 4.88
N ILE A 46 6.19 1.05 4.01
CA ILE A 46 6.44 0.36 2.75
C ILE A 46 7.61 -0.57 2.90
N PHE A 47 7.44 -1.79 2.46
CA PHE A 47 8.46 -2.82 2.47
C PHE A 47 8.33 -3.72 1.25
N ARG A 48 9.41 -4.44 0.94
CA ARG A 48 9.47 -5.36 -0.19
C ARG A 48 9.43 -6.80 0.30
N ILE A 49 8.66 -7.63 -0.40
CA ILE A 49 8.64 -9.07 -0.24
C ILE A 49 8.81 -9.69 -1.63
N GLY A 50 9.99 -10.21 -1.92
CA GLY A 50 10.35 -10.65 -3.26
C GLY A 50 10.22 -9.51 -4.28
N ALA A 51 9.42 -9.71 -5.33
CA ALA A 51 9.16 -8.68 -6.34
C ALA A 51 8.05 -7.70 -5.96
N LEU A 52 7.30 -7.95 -4.89
CA LEU A 52 6.16 -7.15 -4.50
C LEU A 52 6.55 -5.98 -3.61
N ILE A 53 5.98 -4.82 -3.86
CA ILE A 53 5.98 -3.68 -2.96
C ILE A 53 4.71 -3.75 -2.12
N CYS A 54 4.88 -3.87 -0.81
CA CYS A 54 3.81 -4.05 0.15
C CYS A 54 3.75 -2.87 1.12
N ALA A 55 2.59 -2.68 1.70
CA ALA A 55 2.34 -1.64 2.69
C ALA A 55 1.58 -2.21 3.90
N ALA A 56 1.96 -1.76 5.09
CA ALA A 56 1.17 -1.96 6.30
C ALA A 56 0.76 -0.59 6.87
N PRO A 57 -0.49 -0.43 7.36
CA PRO A 57 -0.91 0.81 8.01
C PRO A 57 0.03 1.16 9.17
N ALA A 58 0.56 2.38 9.18
CA ALA A 58 1.55 2.79 10.19
C ALA A 58 1.01 2.71 11.63
N GLY A 59 -0.29 2.90 11.81
CA GLY A 59 -0.95 2.85 13.12
C GLY A 59 -0.83 1.50 13.86
N ILE A 60 -0.64 0.41 13.13
CA ILE A 60 -0.45 -0.94 13.72
C ILE A 60 1.02 -1.37 13.78
N VAL A 61 1.91 -0.68 13.08
CA VAL A 61 3.36 -0.96 13.15
C VAL A 61 3.92 -0.37 14.44
N ARG A 62 4.62 -1.19 15.21
CA ARG A 62 5.21 -0.80 16.50
C ARG A 62 6.71 -0.59 16.44
N GLU A 63 7.40 -1.45 15.69
CA GLU A 63 8.86 -1.42 15.59
C GLU A 63 9.30 -2.06 14.28
N ILE A 64 10.46 -1.66 13.78
CA ILE A 64 11.15 -2.31 12.67
C ILE A 64 12.48 -2.80 13.20
N LEU A 65 12.71 -4.09 13.05
CA LEU A 65 13.91 -4.77 13.54
C LEU A 65 14.74 -5.28 12.35
N PRO A 66 16.05 -5.36 12.49
CA PRO A 66 16.86 -6.10 11.55
C PRO A 66 16.47 -7.58 11.57
N ARG A 67 16.90 -8.33 10.58
CA ARG A 67 16.70 -9.79 10.57
C ARG A 67 17.39 -10.41 11.79
N LEU A 68 16.61 -11.10 12.61
CA LEU A 68 17.08 -11.82 13.78
C LEU A 68 16.89 -13.33 13.55
N PRO A 69 17.77 -14.18 14.11
CA PRO A 69 17.61 -15.63 14.03
C PRO A 69 16.34 -16.08 14.76
N ALA A 70 15.48 -16.80 14.05
CA ALA A 70 14.27 -17.37 14.61
C ALA A 70 14.49 -18.82 15.05
N THR A 71 13.98 -19.16 16.24
CA THR A 71 13.93 -20.54 16.72
C THR A 71 12.70 -21.22 16.15
N ARG A 72 12.88 -22.20 15.30
CA ARG A 72 11.79 -22.93 14.66
C ARG A 72 10.98 -23.74 15.66
N ILE A 73 9.66 -23.71 15.52
CA ILE A 73 8.75 -24.49 16.34
C ILE A 73 8.33 -25.73 15.52
N PRO A 74 8.53 -26.97 16.03
CA PRO A 74 8.04 -28.16 15.35
C PRO A 74 6.51 -28.19 15.27
N GLY A 75 5.98 -28.64 14.11
CA GLY A 75 4.54 -28.88 13.96
C GLY A 75 3.68 -27.64 13.64
N VAL A 76 4.28 -26.45 13.53
CA VAL A 76 3.54 -25.25 13.10
C VAL A 76 3.52 -25.10 11.58
N PRO A 77 2.54 -24.35 11.02
CA PRO A 77 2.52 -24.05 9.59
C PRO A 77 3.82 -23.43 9.08
N GLN A 78 4.19 -23.71 7.83
CA GLN A 78 5.43 -23.20 7.23
C GLN A 78 5.51 -21.67 7.19
N ALA A 79 4.36 -21.00 7.15
CA ALA A 79 4.27 -19.54 7.21
C ALA A 79 4.75 -18.94 8.54
N ILE A 80 4.87 -19.77 9.60
CA ILE A 80 5.49 -19.36 10.86
C ILE A 80 6.97 -19.67 10.78
N GLU A 81 7.79 -18.63 10.69
CA GLU A 81 9.24 -18.76 10.67
C GLU A 81 9.78 -19.31 12.00
N GLY A 82 9.22 -18.85 13.11
CA GLY A 82 9.59 -19.27 14.45
C GLY A 82 9.38 -18.19 15.50
N LEU A 83 10.10 -18.35 16.62
CA LEU A 83 10.14 -17.39 17.72
C LEU A 83 11.46 -16.62 17.71
N VAL A 84 11.38 -15.33 17.88
CA VAL A 84 12.52 -14.43 18.04
C VAL A 84 12.46 -13.79 19.42
N ASN A 85 13.57 -13.75 20.13
CA ASN A 85 13.66 -13.04 21.40
C ASN A 85 14.02 -11.58 21.14
N VAL A 86 13.10 -10.69 21.47
CA VAL A 86 13.29 -9.23 21.36
C VAL A 86 13.30 -8.67 22.78
N ARG A 87 14.48 -8.31 23.27
CA ARG A 87 14.64 -7.71 24.62
C ARG A 87 13.96 -8.50 25.75
N GLY A 88 14.05 -9.85 25.69
CA GLY A 88 13.44 -10.73 26.68
C GLY A 88 11.99 -11.11 26.42
N THR A 89 11.36 -10.57 25.40
CA THR A 89 10.00 -10.93 24.97
C THR A 89 10.05 -11.81 23.73
N LEU A 90 9.31 -12.93 23.77
CA LEU A 90 9.20 -13.82 22.62
C LEU A 90 8.19 -13.25 21.60
N LEU A 91 8.64 -13.08 20.38
CA LEU A 91 7.85 -12.59 19.25
C LEU A 91 7.68 -13.73 18.24
N THR A 92 6.43 -14.07 17.89
CA THR A 92 6.15 -14.99 16.79
C THR A 92 6.38 -14.26 15.46
N VAL A 93 7.25 -14.82 14.63
CA VAL A 93 7.58 -14.24 13.33
C VAL A 93 6.96 -15.08 12.20
N LEU A 94 6.26 -14.39 11.31
CA LEU A 94 5.68 -14.91 10.08
C LEU A 94 6.65 -14.69 8.92
N ASP A 95 6.75 -15.64 8.02
CA ASP A 95 7.50 -15.50 6.79
C ASP A 95 6.63 -14.87 5.69
N GLY A 96 6.83 -13.58 5.43
CA GLY A 96 6.10 -12.86 4.39
C GLY A 96 6.31 -13.44 2.98
N HIS A 97 7.48 -14.02 2.71
CA HIS A 97 7.76 -14.64 1.41
C HIS A 97 6.91 -15.90 1.19
N ILE A 98 6.76 -16.73 2.21
CA ILE A 98 5.90 -17.93 2.15
C ILE A 98 4.42 -17.51 2.06
N LEU A 99 3.99 -16.54 2.86
CA LEU A 99 2.60 -16.05 2.85
C LEU A 99 2.17 -15.48 1.50
N LEU A 100 3.04 -14.72 0.85
CA LEU A 100 2.76 -14.09 -0.45
C LEU A 100 3.29 -14.91 -1.64
N GLN A 101 3.81 -16.12 -1.41
CA GLN A 101 4.36 -17.01 -2.44
C GLN A 101 5.45 -16.34 -3.28
N GLN A 102 6.30 -15.54 -2.62
CA GLN A 102 7.37 -14.80 -3.28
C GLN A 102 8.73 -15.43 -2.99
N PRO A 103 9.63 -15.55 -3.99
CA PRO A 103 10.99 -15.98 -3.75
C PRO A 103 11.74 -14.92 -2.91
N ARG A 104 12.68 -15.38 -2.09
CA ARG A 104 13.67 -14.48 -1.46
C ARG A 104 14.66 -14.01 -2.51
N ARG A 105 15.12 -12.77 -2.37
CA ARG A 105 16.15 -12.19 -3.23
C ARG A 105 17.46 -12.19 -2.46
N ASP A 106 18.53 -12.50 -3.13
CA ASP A 106 19.88 -12.57 -2.52
C ASP A 106 20.35 -11.20 -2.01
N GLU A 107 19.85 -10.12 -2.61
CA GLU A 107 20.16 -8.73 -2.26
C GLU A 107 19.36 -8.20 -1.04
N ASP A 108 18.38 -8.95 -0.54
CA ASP A 108 17.57 -8.51 0.59
C ASP A 108 18.31 -8.79 1.91
N GLU A 109 18.62 -7.72 2.66
CA GLU A 109 19.22 -7.82 4.00
C GLU A 109 18.27 -8.47 5.01
N GLY A 110 16.98 -8.40 4.74
CA GLY A 110 15.93 -8.90 5.59
C GLY A 110 15.62 -7.96 6.78
N ALA A 111 14.34 -7.84 7.08
CA ALA A 111 13.86 -7.11 8.24
C ALA A 111 12.65 -7.79 8.87
N ILE A 112 12.31 -7.41 10.09
CA ILE A 112 11.10 -7.83 10.78
C ILE A 112 10.27 -6.57 11.07
N VAL A 113 9.10 -6.48 10.45
CA VAL A 113 8.11 -5.44 10.76
C VAL A 113 7.24 -5.96 11.90
N VAL A 114 7.36 -5.35 13.08
CA VAL A 114 6.55 -5.71 14.25
C VAL A 114 5.22 -5.01 14.17
N VAL A 115 4.14 -5.77 14.11
CA VAL A 115 2.76 -5.30 14.05
C VAL A 115 1.99 -5.71 15.30
N GLU A 116 1.00 -4.92 15.68
CA GLU A 116 0.11 -5.23 16.82
C GLU A 116 -1.33 -5.42 16.32
N VAL A 117 -1.88 -6.60 16.60
CA VAL A 117 -3.22 -7.01 16.23
C VAL A 117 -3.89 -7.61 17.45
N GLY A 118 -5.09 -7.13 17.79
CA GLY A 118 -5.82 -7.64 18.96
C GLY A 118 -5.06 -7.55 20.29
N GLY A 119 -4.20 -6.54 20.46
CA GLY A 119 -3.36 -6.37 21.64
C GLY A 119 -2.16 -7.31 21.72
N ARG A 120 -1.89 -8.11 20.69
CA ARG A 120 -0.73 -9.00 20.58
C ARG A 120 0.21 -8.54 19.49
N ARG A 121 1.51 -8.77 19.69
CA ARG A 121 2.56 -8.42 18.74
C ARG A 121 2.99 -9.63 17.94
N TYR A 122 3.16 -9.41 16.63
CA TYR A 122 3.65 -10.39 15.67
C TYR A 122 4.76 -9.74 14.84
N GLY A 123 5.74 -10.52 14.43
CA GLY A 123 6.74 -10.10 13.47
C GLY A 123 6.36 -10.56 12.06
N LEU A 124 6.45 -9.69 11.08
CA LEU A 124 6.39 -10.06 9.67
C LEU A 124 7.80 -9.97 9.09
N GLY A 125 8.36 -11.09 8.71
CA GLY A 125 9.65 -11.17 8.01
C GLY A 125 9.49 -10.70 6.57
N VAL A 126 10.25 -9.67 6.22
CA VAL A 126 10.23 -9.02 4.90
C VAL A 126 11.63 -8.97 4.31
N GLY A 127 11.75 -8.71 3.00
CA GLY A 127 13.04 -8.57 2.33
C GLY A 127 13.75 -7.28 2.73
N GLN A 128 13.05 -6.15 2.66
CA GLN A 128 13.58 -4.84 2.98
C GLN A 128 12.47 -3.86 3.33
N VAL A 129 12.70 -2.99 4.30
CA VAL A 129 11.84 -1.81 4.52
C VAL A 129 12.36 -0.68 3.64
N VAL A 130 11.45 -0.08 2.88
CA VAL A 130 11.80 0.89 1.83
C VAL A 130 11.56 2.32 2.29
N ASP A 131 10.35 2.62 2.81
CA ASP A 131 9.95 4.01 3.11
C ASP A 131 8.73 4.06 4.04
N PHE A 132 8.38 5.28 4.45
CA PHE A 132 7.11 5.65 5.04
C PHE A 132 6.33 6.50 4.07
N LEU A 133 5.08 6.14 3.79
CA LEU A 133 4.22 6.84 2.85
C LEU A 133 3.01 7.49 3.52
N GLU A 134 2.70 8.68 3.00
CA GLU A 134 1.39 9.29 3.14
C GLU A 134 0.70 9.24 1.77
N VAL A 135 -0.35 8.42 1.68
CA VAL A 135 -1.09 8.23 0.43
C VAL A 135 -2.51 8.74 0.62
N PRO A 136 -2.96 9.70 -0.20
CA PRO A 136 -4.36 10.10 -0.21
C PRO A 136 -5.26 8.89 -0.51
N ALA A 137 -6.37 8.74 0.22
CA ALA A 137 -7.23 7.56 0.10
C ALA A 137 -7.78 7.34 -1.32
N HIS A 138 -7.94 8.41 -2.11
CA HIS A 138 -8.39 8.29 -3.51
C HIS A 138 -7.37 7.63 -4.44
N MET A 139 -6.10 7.51 -4.02
CA MET A 139 -5.04 6.79 -4.75
C MET A 139 -4.98 5.30 -4.37
N VAL A 140 -5.86 4.85 -3.48
CA VAL A 140 -5.93 3.48 -2.99
C VAL A 140 -7.26 2.89 -3.43
N ALA A 141 -7.22 1.88 -4.30
CA ALA A 141 -8.40 1.13 -4.72
C ALA A 141 -8.62 -0.05 -3.77
N GLU A 142 -9.82 -0.17 -3.20
CA GLU A 142 -10.18 -1.32 -2.38
C GLU A 142 -10.23 -2.58 -3.25
N ARG A 143 -9.66 -3.68 -2.71
CA ARG A 143 -9.70 -5.04 -3.24
C ARG A 143 -9.45 -5.17 -4.75
N ALA A 144 -8.20 -5.29 -5.12
CA ALA A 144 -7.82 -5.82 -6.44
C ALA A 144 -7.45 -7.30 -6.30
N GLU A 145 -7.96 -8.14 -7.19
CA GLU A 145 -7.48 -9.50 -7.34
C GLU A 145 -6.12 -9.46 -8.04
N LEU A 146 -5.11 -9.95 -7.37
CA LEU A 146 -3.76 -10.01 -7.92
C LEU A 146 -3.41 -11.48 -8.24
N PRO A 147 -2.96 -11.78 -9.46
CA PRO A 147 -2.58 -13.15 -9.82
C PRO A 147 -1.53 -13.72 -8.87
N GLY A 148 -1.80 -14.91 -8.31
CA GLY A 148 -0.86 -15.63 -7.45
C GLY A 148 -0.80 -15.15 -6.00
N ILE A 149 -1.65 -14.22 -5.58
CA ILE A 149 -1.76 -13.77 -4.19
C ILE A 149 -3.16 -14.11 -3.67
N ASP A 150 -3.24 -14.65 -2.46
CA ASP A 150 -4.54 -14.90 -1.81
C ASP A 150 -5.27 -13.56 -1.62
N PRO A 151 -6.47 -13.37 -2.22
CA PRO A 151 -7.22 -12.11 -2.13
C PRO A 151 -7.54 -11.68 -0.69
N ARG A 152 -7.58 -12.63 0.26
CA ARG A 152 -7.81 -12.33 1.68
C ARG A 152 -6.66 -11.56 2.32
N LEU A 153 -5.45 -11.68 1.78
CA LEU A 153 -4.26 -10.99 2.27
C LEU A 153 -4.12 -9.57 1.70
N VAL A 154 -4.98 -9.20 0.73
CA VAL A 154 -4.95 -7.89 0.06
C VAL A 154 -6.12 -7.05 0.54
N LYS A 155 -5.84 -5.99 1.28
CA LYS A 155 -6.83 -5.00 1.71
C LYS A 155 -7.13 -3.98 0.61
N ALA A 156 -6.08 -3.53 -0.07
CA ALA A 156 -6.20 -2.52 -1.12
C ALA A 156 -4.95 -2.54 -2.02
N VAL A 157 -5.03 -1.86 -3.16
CA VAL A 157 -3.89 -1.61 -4.05
C VAL A 157 -3.79 -0.12 -4.31
N GLY A 158 -2.59 0.43 -4.16
CA GLY A 158 -2.32 1.83 -4.45
C GLY A 158 -1.30 1.99 -5.56
N VAL A 159 -1.21 3.22 -6.08
CA VAL A 159 -0.20 3.60 -7.06
C VAL A 159 0.50 4.85 -6.56
N ARG A 160 1.84 4.85 -6.58
CA ARG A 160 2.67 6.02 -6.32
C ARG A 160 3.81 6.07 -7.32
N ASP A 161 4.02 7.22 -7.94
CA ASP A 161 5.10 7.46 -8.91
C ASP A 161 5.14 6.40 -10.03
N GLY A 162 3.95 5.91 -10.46
CA GLY A 162 3.80 4.86 -11.46
C GLY A 162 4.09 3.43 -10.94
N GLN A 163 4.44 3.26 -9.67
CA GLN A 163 4.64 1.96 -9.06
C GLN A 163 3.40 1.53 -8.25
N HIS A 164 2.99 0.29 -8.44
CA HIS A 164 1.91 -0.31 -7.67
C HIS A 164 2.44 -0.84 -6.34
N PHE A 165 1.66 -0.65 -5.27
CA PHE A 165 1.91 -1.27 -3.99
C PHE A 165 0.63 -1.92 -3.44
N ILE A 166 0.82 -2.96 -2.64
CA ILE A 166 -0.27 -3.76 -2.07
C ILE A 166 -0.40 -3.40 -0.60
N VAL A 167 -1.55 -2.90 -0.18
CA VAL A 167 -1.86 -2.75 1.25
C VAL A 167 -2.31 -4.10 1.76
N LEU A 168 -1.52 -4.67 2.67
CA LEU A 168 -1.78 -5.98 3.25
C LEU A 168 -2.89 -5.91 4.32
N ASP A 169 -3.73 -6.93 4.34
CA ASP A 169 -4.64 -7.20 5.45
C ASP A 169 -3.87 -7.96 6.54
N ILE A 170 -3.37 -7.21 7.51
CA ILE A 170 -2.53 -7.79 8.58
C ILE A 170 -3.34 -8.68 9.51
N ASP A 171 -4.63 -8.40 9.72
CA ASP A 171 -5.52 -9.26 10.51
C ASP A 171 -5.65 -10.64 9.84
N ALA A 172 -5.85 -10.66 8.53
CA ALA A 172 -5.90 -11.91 7.76
C ALA A 172 -4.56 -12.65 7.73
N LEU A 173 -3.43 -11.94 7.73
CA LEU A 173 -2.09 -12.53 7.80
C LEU A 173 -1.84 -13.27 9.10
N VAL A 174 -2.30 -12.74 10.23
CA VAL A 174 -2.09 -13.34 11.55
C VAL A 174 -3.17 -14.33 11.96
N ALA A 175 -4.33 -14.32 11.29
CA ALA A 175 -5.47 -15.19 11.60
C ALA A 175 -5.13 -16.68 11.75
N PRO A 176 -4.22 -17.30 10.96
CA PRO A 176 -3.85 -18.70 11.13
C PRO A 176 -3.11 -19.02 12.43
N ILE A 177 -2.73 -18.02 13.22
CA ILE A 177 -1.89 -18.17 14.43
C ILE A 177 -2.69 -17.87 15.70
N ILE A 178 -3.83 -17.24 15.57
CA ILE A 178 -4.74 -16.90 16.67
C ILE A 178 -5.69 -18.06 16.90
#